data_4a41e9580426bed3094b2ed542eb44ae
#
_entry.id   4a41e9580426bed3094b2ed542eb44ae
#
_cell.length_a   1.000
_cell.length_b   1.000
_cell.length_c   1.000
_cell.angle_alpha   90.00
_cell.angle_beta   90.00
_cell.angle_gamma   90.00
#
_symmetry.space_group_name_H-M   'P 1'
#
loop_
_entity.id
_entity.type
_entity.pdbx_description
1 polymer ?
#
loop_
_entity_poly.entity_id
_entity_poly.type
_entity_poly.pdbx_seq_one_letter_code
_entity_poly.pdbx_strand_id
1 'polypeptide(L)'
;MNREKLNRNKQNKRELALIERQLDRLYERLEDVETVSGKVTKSGDDFPYIEEHITVQMAEPKAATAIKDRIREKEARREKLMAEIEEVEKFISGCSEGIEKQVLEMVYLEDMSQRDAAEVVGYSYGRVSQLISKAVKD
;
A
#
# COMPACT_ATOMS: atom_id res chain seq x y z
N MET A 1 6.42 -21.19 -4.64
CA MET A 1 5.54 -20.16 -3.98
C MET A 1 4.80 -20.79 -2.84
N ASN A 2 4.84 -20.15 -1.73
CA ASN A 2 4.26 -20.61 -0.47
C ASN A 2 2.78 -20.16 -0.41
N ARG A 3 1.91 -21.04 0.09
CA ARG A 3 0.47 -20.74 0.22
C ARG A 3 0.21 -19.53 1.11
N GLU A 4 1.00 -19.38 2.16
CA GLU A 4 0.88 -18.24 3.08
C GLU A 4 1.10 -16.90 2.37
N LYS A 5 2.08 -16.82 1.49
CA LYS A 5 2.34 -15.62 0.69
C LYS A 5 1.18 -15.32 -0.25
N LEU A 6 0.60 -16.33 -0.87
CA LEU A 6 -0.57 -16.17 -1.73
C LEU A 6 -1.77 -15.66 -0.94
N ASN A 7 -2.01 -16.26 0.22
CA ASN A 7 -3.14 -15.86 1.06
C ASN A 7 -3.02 -14.43 1.57
N ARG A 8 -1.79 -13.94 1.78
CA ARG A 8 -1.55 -12.57 2.22
C ARG A 8 -1.74 -11.53 1.11
N ASN A 9 -1.78 -11.96 -0.14
CA ASN A 9 -1.85 -11.02 -1.27
C ASN A 9 -3.06 -10.08 -1.18
N LYS A 10 -4.22 -10.59 -0.82
CA LYS A 10 -5.43 -9.78 -0.65
C LYS A 10 -5.27 -8.76 0.46
N GLN A 11 -4.71 -9.17 1.59
CA GLN A 11 -4.44 -8.27 2.71
C GLN A 11 -3.38 -7.23 2.34
N ASN A 12 -2.34 -7.64 1.63
CA ASN A 12 -1.30 -6.73 1.15
C ASN A 12 -1.86 -5.65 0.25
N LYS A 13 -2.77 -6.00 -0.66
CA LYS A 13 -3.44 -5.01 -1.54
C LYS A 13 -4.27 -4.02 -0.75
N ARG A 14 -4.99 -4.48 0.28
CA ARG A 14 -5.79 -3.61 1.15
C ARG A 14 -4.90 -2.67 1.95
N GLU A 15 -3.81 -3.19 2.50
CA GLU A 15 -2.85 -2.38 3.24
C GLU A 15 -2.19 -1.36 2.33
N LEU A 16 -1.83 -1.73 1.11
CA LEU A 16 -1.25 -0.83 0.12
C LEU A 16 -2.19 0.35 -0.16
N ALA A 17 -3.46 0.07 -0.41
CA ALA A 17 -4.46 1.11 -0.65
C ALA A 17 -4.58 2.07 0.54
N LEU A 18 -4.54 1.53 1.76
CA LEU A 18 -4.57 2.35 2.97
C LEU A 18 -3.34 3.23 3.09
N ILE A 19 -2.16 2.65 2.86
CA ILE A 19 -0.89 3.38 2.94
C ILE A 19 -0.83 4.50 1.91
N GLU A 20 -1.30 4.27 0.69
CA GLU A 20 -1.35 5.31 -0.35
C GLU A 20 -2.22 6.49 0.07
N ARG A 21 -3.37 6.23 0.69
CA ARG A 21 -4.22 7.29 1.23
C ARG A 21 -3.56 8.03 2.40
N GLN A 22 -2.87 7.30 3.26
CA GLN A 22 -2.14 7.89 4.38
C GLN A 22 -0.99 8.77 3.88
N LEU A 23 -0.28 8.34 2.84
CA LEU A 23 0.78 9.12 2.22
C LEU A 23 0.23 10.42 1.62
N ASP A 24 -0.88 10.36 0.89
CA ASP A 24 -1.51 11.55 0.32
C ASP A 24 -1.83 12.58 1.41
N ARG A 25 -2.38 12.14 2.53
CA ARG A 25 -2.66 13.02 3.67
C ARG A 25 -1.38 13.61 4.28
N LEU A 26 -0.34 12.81 4.38
CA LEU A 26 0.94 13.28 4.92
C LEU A 26 1.58 14.31 4.00
N TYR A 27 1.52 14.12 2.69
CA TYR A 27 2.02 15.08 1.72
C TYR A 27 1.25 16.40 1.81
N GLU A 28 -0.08 16.35 1.93
CA GLU A 28 -0.91 17.55 2.13
C GLU A 28 -0.54 18.28 3.40
N ARG A 29 -0.37 17.56 4.51
CA ARG A 29 0.03 18.15 5.78
C ARG A 29 1.40 18.79 5.71
N LEU A 30 2.34 18.17 5.02
CA LEU A 30 3.68 18.71 4.82
C LEU A 30 3.62 20.02 4.03
N GLU A 31 2.83 20.05 2.97
CA GLU A 31 2.60 21.24 2.15
C GLU A 31 2.00 22.37 2.97
N ASP A 32 1.00 22.08 3.82
CA ASP A 32 0.38 23.07 4.71
C ASP A 32 1.39 23.66 5.69
N VAL A 33 2.25 22.84 6.29
CA VAL A 33 3.28 23.30 7.22
C VAL A 33 4.27 24.22 6.50
N GLU A 34 4.70 23.86 5.30
CA GLU A 34 5.61 24.69 4.49
C GLU A 34 4.95 26.00 4.09
N THR A 35 3.67 25.98 3.74
CA THR A 35 2.91 27.17 3.37
C THR A 35 2.79 28.14 4.57
N VAL A 36 2.48 27.61 5.76
CA VAL A 36 2.39 28.41 6.98
C VAL A 36 3.75 29.06 7.31
N SER A 37 4.82 28.29 7.22
CA SER A 37 6.18 28.80 7.42
C SER A 37 6.50 29.94 6.44
N GLY A 38 6.12 29.79 5.17
CA GLY A 38 6.29 30.83 4.17
C GLY A 38 5.51 32.09 4.49
N LYS A 39 4.26 31.97 4.93
CA LYS A 39 3.42 33.12 5.33
C LYS A 39 4.01 33.85 6.53
N VAL A 40 4.47 33.13 7.52
CA VAL A 40 5.11 33.70 8.71
C VAL A 40 6.35 34.49 8.31
N THR A 41 7.17 33.98 7.42
CA THR A 41 8.35 34.67 6.91
C THR A 41 7.98 35.97 6.19
N LYS A 42 6.93 35.96 5.38
CA LYS A 42 6.45 37.14 4.67
C LYS A 42 5.89 38.21 5.62
N SER A 43 5.30 37.78 6.72
CA SER A 43 4.75 38.68 7.74
C SER A 43 5.80 39.22 8.70
N GLY A 44 7.02 38.72 8.62
CA GLY A 44 8.11 39.06 9.54
C GLY A 44 8.58 40.51 9.49
N ASP A 45 8.12 41.28 8.52
CA ASP A 45 8.43 42.70 8.42
C ASP A 45 7.72 43.56 9.49
N ASP A 46 6.68 43.01 10.12
CA ASP A 46 5.88 43.71 11.12
C ASP A 46 6.54 43.57 12.49
N PHE A 47 7.09 44.68 12.99
CA PHE A 47 7.89 44.68 14.19
C PHE A 47 7.24 44.07 15.45
N PRO A 48 5.95 44.33 15.77
CA PRO A 48 5.35 43.75 16.97
C PRO A 48 5.25 42.22 16.94
N TYR A 49 5.35 41.61 15.79
CA TYR A 49 5.11 40.16 15.61
C TYR A 49 6.38 39.36 15.33
N ILE A 50 7.55 40.01 15.29
CA ILE A 50 8.80 39.34 14.92
C ILE A 50 9.13 38.18 15.86
N GLU A 51 8.98 38.33 17.16
CA GLU A 51 9.26 37.28 18.14
C GLU A 51 8.31 36.09 18.00
N GLU A 52 7.03 36.35 17.76
CA GLU A 52 6.04 35.30 17.53
C GLU A 52 6.34 34.53 16.26
N HIS A 53 6.71 35.23 15.20
CA HIS A 53 7.07 34.61 13.92
C HIS A 53 8.30 33.73 14.06
N ILE A 54 9.31 34.17 14.80
CA ILE A 54 10.52 33.39 15.07
C ILE A 54 10.16 32.12 15.83
N THR A 55 9.31 32.20 16.85
CA THR A 55 8.85 31.04 17.62
C THR A 55 8.12 30.02 16.74
N VAL A 56 7.22 30.49 15.87
CA VAL A 56 6.49 29.64 14.95
C VAL A 56 7.44 28.96 13.94
N GLN A 57 8.40 29.71 13.39
CA GLN A 57 9.40 29.17 12.48
C GLN A 57 10.26 28.09 13.13
N MET A 58 10.57 28.23 14.42
CA MET A 58 11.32 27.21 15.16
C MET A 58 10.49 25.93 15.39
N ALA A 59 9.19 26.05 15.58
CA ALA A 59 8.30 24.91 15.80
C ALA A 59 8.00 24.13 14.51
N GLU A 60 7.80 24.84 13.40
CA GLU A 60 7.43 24.24 12.12
C GLU A 60 8.47 23.28 11.53
N PRO A 61 9.78 23.56 11.57
CA PRO A 61 10.77 22.60 11.11
C PRO A 61 10.71 21.26 11.83
N LYS A 62 10.37 21.23 13.11
CA LYS A 62 10.19 19.98 13.85
C LYS A 62 8.96 19.23 13.39
N ALA A 63 7.85 19.95 13.16
CA ALA A 63 6.63 19.35 12.63
C ALA A 63 6.88 18.78 11.24
N ALA A 64 7.55 19.52 10.36
CA ALA A 64 7.91 19.06 9.02
C ALA A 64 8.80 17.82 9.08
N THR A 65 9.79 17.80 9.97
CA THR A 65 10.68 16.65 10.14
C THR A 65 9.90 15.40 10.58
N ALA A 66 8.99 15.55 11.54
CA ALA A 66 8.16 14.45 12.01
C ALA A 66 7.29 13.88 10.88
N ILE A 67 6.69 14.75 10.07
CA ILE A 67 5.87 14.34 8.92
C ILE A 67 6.75 13.62 7.89
N LYS A 68 7.93 14.16 7.57
CA LYS A 68 8.86 13.53 6.64
C LYS A 68 9.31 12.16 7.10
N ASP A 69 9.54 11.97 8.39
CA ASP A 69 9.91 10.67 8.94
C ASP A 69 8.78 9.65 8.78
N ARG A 70 7.54 10.06 9.02
CA ARG A 70 6.37 9.20 8.78
C ARG A 70 6.22 8.84 7.31
N ILE A 71 6.45 9.80 6.43
CA ILE A 71 6.41 9.56 4.98
C ILE A 71 7.43 8.49 4.60
N ARG A 72 8.67 8.59 5.09
CA ARG A 72 9.70 7.59 4.81
C ARG A 72 9.32 6.20 5.28
N GLU A 73 8.76 6.08 6.48
CA GLU A 73 8.30 4.81 7.00
C GLU A 73 7.20 4.20 6.12
N LYS A 74 6.23 5.03 5.72
CA LYS A 74 5.12 4.57 4.87
C LYS A 74 5.58 4.22 3.47
N GLU A 75 6.50 4.99 2.89
CA GLU A 75 7.07 4.69 1.58
C GLU A 75 7.86 3.37 1.59
N ALA A 76 8.65 3.13 2.65
CA ALA A 76 9.38 1.88 2.80
C ALA A 76 8.42 0.69 2.91
N ARG A 77 7.35 0.83 3.68
CA ARG A 77 6.33 -0.22 3.79
C ARG A 77 5.62 -0.44 2.45
N ARG A 78 5.30 0.64 1.73
CA ARG A 78 4.68 0.56 0.41
C ARG A 78 5.55 -0.25 -0.56
N GLU A 79 6.84 0.03 -0.63
CA GLU A 79 7.75 -0.71 -1.51
C GLU A 79 7.79 -2.20 -1.18
N LYS A 80 7.82 -2.52 0.11
CA LYS A 80 7.82 -3.91 0.57
C LYS A 80 6.54 -4.65 0.15
N LEU A 81 5.38 -4.00 0.33
CA LEU A 81 4.10 -4.56 -0.08
C LEU A 81 4.00 -4.73 -1.59
N MET A 82 4.46 -3.73 -2.34
CA MET A 82 4.46 -3.80 -3.81
C MET A 82 5.35 -4.94 -4.30
N ALA A 83 6.49 -5.17 -3.68
CA ALA A 83 7.38 -6.28 -4.02
C ALA A 83 6.71 -7.64 -3.76
N GLU A 84 6.04 -7.79 -2.64
CA GLU A 84 5.32 -9.03 -2.32
C GLU A 84 4.16 -9.28 -3.27
N ILE A 85 3.40 -8.24 -3.62
CA ILE A 85 2.30 -8.34 -4.58
C ILE A 85 2.84 -8.72 -5.96
N GLU A 86 3.92 -8.09 -6.40
CA GLU A 86 4.55 -8.39 -7.69
C GLU A 86 5.07 -9.83 -7.74
N GLU A 87 5.62 -10.34 -6.65
CA GLU A 87 6.08 -11.72 -6.54
C GLU A 87 4.94 -12.71 -6.81
N VAL A 88 3.77 -12.45 -6.23
CA VAL A 88 2.58 -13.29 -6.45
C VAL A 88 2.12 -13.20 -7.91
N GLU A 89 2.06 -12.01 -8.47
CA GLU A 89 1.66 -11.81 -9.86
C GLU A 89 2.59 -12.52 -10.84
N LYS A 90 3.89 -12.42 -10.61
CA LYS A 90 4.90 -13.09 -11.44
C LYS A 90 4.79 -14.60 -11.34
N PHE A 91 4.57 -15.12 -10.14
CA PHE A 91 4.40 -16.56 -9.96
C PHE A 91 3.21 -17.09 -10.78
N ILE A 92 2.08 -16.41 -10.67
CA ILE A 92 0.85 -16.82 -11.38
C ILE A 92 1.01 -16.66 -12.89
N SER A 93 1.62 -15.56 -13.34
CA SER A 93 1.90 -15.33 -14.76
C SER A 93 2.84 -16.38 -15.34
N GLY A 94 3.73 -16.93 -14.53
CA GLY A 94 4.67 -17.98 -14.93
C GLY A 94 4.07 -19.38 -14.98
N CYS A 95 2.85 -19.57 -14.48
CA CYS A 95 2.18 -20.86 -14.55
C CYS A 95 1.78 -21.20 -15.99
N SER A 96 1.72 -22.51 -16.30
CA SER A 96 1.28 -22.96 -17.61
C SER A 96 -0.18 -22.60 -17.84
N GLU A 97 -0.53 -22.21 -19.04
CA GLU A 97 -1.91 -21.93 -19.41
C GLU A 97 -2.83 -23.15 -19.13
N GLY A 98 -3.99 -22.89 -18.57
CA GLY A 98 -4.97 -23.91 -18.25
C GLY A 98 -5.84 -23.53 -17.08
N ILE A 99 -6.64 -24.49 -16.63
CA ILE A 99 -7.61 -24.28 -15.53
C ILE A 99 -6.92 -23.91 -14.23
N GLU A 100 -5.77 -24.51 -13.94
CA GLU A 100 -5.02 -24.19 -12.71
C GLU A 100 -4.64 -22.70 -12.66
N LYS A 101 -4.09 -22.16 -13.75
CA LYS A 101 -3.74 -20.75 -13.84
C LYS A 101 -4.96 -19.86 -13.72
N GLN A 102 -6.05 -20.21 -14.40
CA GLN A 102 -7.31 -19.45 -14.33
C GLN A 102 -7.85 -19.38 -12.91
N VAL A 103 -7.83 -20.50 -12.20
CA VAL A 103 -8.27 -20.57 -10.81
C VAL A 103 -7.38 -19.70 -9.91
N LEU A 104 -6.06 -19.77 -10.08
CA LEU A 104 -5.12 -18.95 -9.30
C LEU A 104 -5.34 -17.45 -9.57
N GLU A 105 -5.55 -17.08 -10.82
CA GLU A 105 -5.84 -15.68 -11.17
C GLU A 105 -7.12 -15.19 -10.49
N MET A 106 -8.21 -15.98 -10.58
CA MET A 106 -9.47 -15.59 -9.97
C MET A 106 -9.41 -15.48 -8.46
N VAL A 107 -8.79 -16.44 -7.80
CA VAL A 107 -8.75 -16.47 -6.33
C VAL A 107 -7.76 -15.44 -5.77
N TYR A 108 -6.57 -15.34 -6.33
CA TYR A 108 -5.49 -14.55 -5.74
C TYR A 108 -5.27 -13.19 -6.40
N LEU A 109 -5.60 -13.01 -7.65
CA LEU A 109 -5.47 -11.71 -8.32
C LEU A 109 -6.79 -10.93 -8.36
N GLU A 110 -7.91 -11.62 -8.56
CA GLU A 110 -9.23 -10.99 -8.61
C GLU A 110 -9.96 -11.03 -7.27
N ASP A 111 -9.35 -11.65 -6.27
CA ASP A 111 -9.89 -11.77 -4.90
C ASP A 111 -11.24 -12.48 -4.82
N MET A 112 -11.51 -13.39 -5.74
CA MET A 112 -12.72 -14.22 -5.72
C MET A 112 -12.61 -15.32 -4.66
N SER A 113 -13.73 -15.74 -4.11
CA SER A 113 -13.77 -16.92 -3.26
C SER A 113 -13.54 -18.18 -4.11
N GLN A 114 -13.08 -19.25 -3.47
CA GLN A 114 -12.91 -20.53 -4.18
C GLN A 114 -14.25 -21.06 -4.72
N ARG A 115 -15.35 -20.78 -4.02
CA ARG A 115 -16.70 -21.16 -4.49
C ARG A 115 -17.08 -20.44 -5.77
N ASP A 116 -16.83 -19.13 -5.82
CA ASP A 116 -17.14 -18.34 -6.99
C ASP A 116 -16.27 -18.77 -8.19
N ALA A 117 -14.99 -19.01 -7.94
CA ALA A 117 -14.09 -19.53 -8.97
C ALA A 117 -14.56 -20.90 -9.49
N ALA A 118 -15.02 -21.76 -8.61
CA ALA A 118 -15.55 -23.07 -8.98
C ALA A 118 -16.75 -22.94 -9.93
N GLU A 119 -17.64 -22.01 -9.63
CA GLU A 119 -18.81 -21.74 -10.50
C GLU A 119 -18.37 -21.27 -11.89
N VAL A 120 -17.40 -20.39 -11.96
CA VAL A 120 -16.90 -19.87 -13.25
C VAL A 120 -16.30 -20.96 -14.11
N VAL A 121 -15.49 -21.85 -13.54
CA VAL A 121 -14.83 -22.92 -14.30
C VAL A 121 -15.68 -24.19 -14.43
N GLY A 122 -16.80 -24.25 -13.73
CA GLY A 122 -17.69 -25.42 -13.79
C GLY A 122 -17.17 -26.61 -13.00
N TYR A 123 -16.35 -26.41 -11.99
CA TYR A 123 -15.82 -27.47 -11.13
C TYR A 123 -16.46 -27.39 -9.74
N SER A 124 -16.30 -28.46 -8.96
CA SER A 124 -16.71 -28.45 -7.56
C SER A 124 -15.71 -27.66 -6.72
N TYR A 125 -16.16 -27.17 -5.58
CA TYR A 125 -15.28 -26.51 -4.60
C TYR A 125 -14.08 -27.38 -4.23
N GLY A 126 -14.34 -28.68 -3.96
CA GLY A 126 -13.27 -29.63 -3.63
C GLY A 126 -12.23 -29.76 -4.71
N ARG A 127 -12.67 -29.79 -5.97
CA ARG A 127 -11.77 -29.88 -7.12
C ARG A 127 -10.90 -28.63 -7.25
N VAL A 128 -11.49 -27.45 -7.07
CA VAL A 128 -10.76 -26.18 -7.10
C VAL A 128 -9.73 -26.16 -5.97
N SER A 129 -10.11 -26.57 -4.77
CA SER A 129 -9.20 -26.66 -3.63
C SER A 129 -8.00 -27.58 -3.91
N GLN A 130 -8.25 -28.72 -4.57
CA GLN A 130 -7.19 -29.64 -4.98
C GLN A 130 -6.26 -29.04 -6.02
N LEU A 131 -6.79 -28.30 -7.00
CA LEU A 131 -6.00 -27.64 -8.02
C LEU A 131 -5.06 -26.61 -7.40
N ILE A 132 -5.55 -25.84 -6.45
CA ILE A 132 -4.74 -24.85 -5.73
C ILE A 132 -3.64 -25.55 -4.93
N SER A 133 -3.97 -26.59 -4.20
CA SER A 133 -3.00 -27.35 -3.39
C SER A 133 -1.91 -27.99 -4.24
N LYS A 134 -2.24 -28.40 -5.46
CA LYS A 134 -1.28 -28.98 -6.39
C LYS A 134 -0.34 -27.93 -6.97
N ALA A 135 -0.87 -26.74 -7.28
CA ALA A 135 -0.10 -25.67 -7.88
C ALA A 135 0.82 -24.98 -6.87
N VAL A 136 0.43 -24.98 -5.59
CA VAL A 136 1.15 -24.27 -4.51
C VAL A 136 1.83 -25.29 -3.62
N LYS A 137 3.15 -25.22 -3.55
CA LYS A 137 3.93 -26.04 -2.63
C LYS A 137 4.17 -25.26 -1.35
N ASP A 138 3.85 -25.86 -0.26
CA ASP A 138 4.11 -25.28 1.06
C ASP A 138 5.60 -25.36 1.42
#